data_7c30211cca6d0852475e3fe5ba120171
#
_entry.id   7c30211cca6d0852475e3fe5ba120171
#
_cell.length_a   1.000
_cell.length_b   1.000
_cell.length_c   1.000
_cell.angle_alpha   90.00
_cell.angle_beta   90.00
_cell.angle_gamma   90.00
#
_symmetry.space_group_name_H-M   'P 1'
#
loop_
_entity.id
_entity.type
_entity.pdbx_description
1 polymer ?
#
loop_
_entity_poly.entity_id
_entity_poly.type
_entity_poly.pdbx_seq_one_letter_code
_entity_poly.pdbx_strand_id
1 'polypeptide(L)'
;RLGSVSDMDALYALLDEMGVSYLDLRDVFSQEAEPLYFKTDSHWNAKGAALAADALLAALSRESDYFSGTVSAGNTHRGDLYEMLYPAGKELEEDFAYAPGFSFTANTDNPDRVTITTESGVGTGALLCYRDSFGRNLYPYLAESFASAEFSRRNEYTAATLPGDGTLVIELVERNLRYLVEYDSLAPAPERDATLVETAALADGRAVLTESAGTEGYTLFSGTWDGVTPDDASNVYVLSDGVVYEAVPRPDGFIVSLPDG
;
A
#
# COMPACT_ATOMS: atom_id res chain seq x y z
N ARG A 1 2.34 11.65 22.40
CA ARG A 1 0.96 11.22 22.10
C ARG A 1 -0.02 12.04 22.90
N LEU A 2 -1.01 12.62 22.24
CA LEU A 2 -2.09 13.37 22.89
C LEU A 2 -3.31 12.49 23.19
N GLY A 3 -3.33 11.23 22.72
CA GLY A 3 -4.42 10.27 22.90
C GLY A 3 -3.92 8.94 23.48
N SER A 4 -4.86 8.12 23.93
CA SER A 4 -4.61 6.77 24.49
C SER A 4 -4.49 5.69 23.40
N VAL A 5 -4.90 5.96 22.16
CA VAL A 5 -4.91 5.05 21.02
C VAL A 5 -3.93 5.56 19.97
N SER A 6 -3.12 4.70 19.37
CA SER A 6 -2.26 5.07 18.25
C SER A 6 -3.07 5.15 16.95
N ASP A 7 -2.55 5.88 15.97
CA ASP A 7 -3.20 5.96 14.65
C ASP A 7 -3.32 4.57 14.00
N MET A 8 -2.32 3.72 14.23
CA MET A 8 -2.33 2.33 13.76
C MET A 8 -3.41 1.49 14.44
N ASP A 9 -3.57 1.60 15.77
CA ASP A 9 -4.63 0.86 16.48
C ASP A 9 -6.02 1.32 16.05
N ALA A 10 -6.19 2.61 15.78
CA ALA A 10 -7.46 3.16 15.25
C ALA A 10 -7.75 2.64 13.84
N LEU A 11 -6.72 2.58 12.99
CA LEU A 11 -6.85 2.01 11.63
C LEU A 11 -7.22 0.53 11.68
N TYR A 12 -6.55 -0.27 12.52
CA TYR A 12 -6.84 -1.70 12.62
C TYR A 12 -8.27 -1.97 13.07
N ALA A 13 -8.78 -1.19 14.04
CA ALA A 13 -10.18 -1.30 14.45
C ALA A 13 -11.15 -1.02 13.29
N LEU A 14 -10.83 -0.04 12.44
CA LEU A 14 -11.64 0.28 11.25
C LEU A 14 -11.56 -0.84 10.19
N LEU A 15 -10.36 -1.37 9.94
CA LEU A 15 -10.17 -2.47 8.98
C LEU A 15 -10.91 -3.74 9.42
N ASP A 16 -10.92 -4.04 10.73
CA ASP A 16 -11.71 -5.15 11.30
C ASP A 16 -13.21 -4.94 11.07
N GLU A 17 -13.72 -3.73 11.30
CA GLU A 17 -15.12 -3.38 11.06
C GLU A 17 -15.52 -3.53 9.58
N MET A 18 -14.60 -3.16 8.70
CA MET A 18 -14.79 -3.25 7.24
C MET A 18 -14.53 -4.66 6.68
N GLY A 19 -14.00 -5.59 7.48
CA GLY A 19 -13.61 -6.93 7.02
C GLY A 19 -12.40 -6.92 6.06
N VAL A 20 -11.55 -5.90 6.14
CA VAL A 20 -10.32 -5.77 5.34
C VAL A 20 -9.16 -6.46 6.05
N SER A 21 -8.48 -7.36 5.36
CA SER A 21 -7.33 -8.08 5.91
C SER A 21 -6.13 -7.14 6.08
N TYR A 22 -5.44 -7.25 7.20
CA TYR A 22 -4.19 -6.54 7.47
C TYR A 22 -3.19 -7.45 8.20
N LEU A 23 -1.93 -7.04 8.21
CA LEU A 23 -0.85 -7.70 8.94
C LEU A 23 -0.23 -6.72 9.95
N ASP A 24 -0.36 -7.03 11.24
CA ASP A 24 0.36 -6.34 12.31
C ASP A 24 1.69 -7.03 12.60
N LEU A 25 2.78 -6.37 12.30
CA LEU A 25 4.13 -6.91 12.53
C LEU A 25 4.63 -6.75 13.96
N ARG A 26 3.93 -6.03 14.84
CA ARG A 26 4.40 -5.75 16.22
C ARG A 26 4.64 -7.03 17.03
N ASP A 27 3.68 -7.97 16.97
CA ASP A 27 3.80 -9.23 17.70
C ASP A 27 4.90 -10.11 17.11
N VAL A 28 5.00 -10.18 15.78
CA VAL A 28 6.04 -10.93 15.08
C VAL A 28 7.44 -10.42 15.48
N PHE A 29 7.63 -9.11 15.42
CA PHE A 29 8.91 -8.48 15.72
C PHE A 29 9.28 -8.54 17.22
N SER A 30 8.28 -8.51 18.12
CA SER A 30 8.49 -8.55 19.56
C SER A 30 9.04 -9.89 20.05
N GLN A 31 8.89 -10.94 19.29
CA GLN A 31 9.37 -12.29 19.62
C GLN A 31 10.82 -12.52 19.20
N GLU A 32 11.38 -11.62 18.39
CA GLU A 32 12.73 -11.77 17.87
C GLU A 32 13.74 -11.09 18.81
N ALA A 33 14.81 -11.81 19.14
CA ALA A 33 15.87 -11.32 20.01
C ALA A 33 16.94 -10.52 19.25
N GLU A 34 17.07 -10.72 17.96
CA GLU A 34 18.05 -10.04 17.13
C GLU A 34 17.59 -8.65 16.72
N PRO A 35 18.50 -7.68 16.51
CA PRO A 35 18.14 -6.36 16.05
C PRO A 35 17.56 -6.42 14.62
N LEU A 36 16.30 -5.98 14.47
CA LEU A 36 15.58 -5.95 13.19
C LEU A 36 15.64 -4.56 12.51
N TYR A 37 16.16 -3.56 13.22
CA TYR A 37 16.33 -2.19 12.74
C TYR A 37 17.79 -1.79 12.80
N PHE A 38 18.19 -0.90 11.91
CA PHE A 38 19.47 -0.22 12.04
C PHE A 38 19.47 0.69 13.28
N LYS A 39 20.63 0.95 13.83
CA LYS A 39 20.80 1.82 15.01
C LYS A 39 20.83 3.29 14.66
N THR A 40 21.30 3.60 13.47
CA THR A 40 21.57 4.96 12.99
C THR A 40 20.76 5.32 11.75
N ASP A 41 19.75 4.52 11.43
CA ASP A 41 18.84 4.72 10.32
C ASP A 41 17.38 4.63 10.77
N SER A 42 16.47 5.24 10.02
CA SER A 42 15.03 5.21 10.32
C SER A 42 14.34 3.93 9.85
N HIS A 43 15.04 3.02 9.19
CA HIS A 43 14.50 1.83 8.55
C HIS A 43 14.88 0.54 9.30
N TRP A 44 14.13 -0.51 9.02
CA TRP A 44 14.55 -1.88 9.35
C TRP A 44 15.78 -2.26 8.51
N ASN A 45 16.58 -3.20 9.04
CA ASN A 45 17.66 -3.83 8.30
C ASN A 45 17.10 -4.98 7.43
N ALA A 46 17.96 -5.66 6.66
CA ALA A 46 17.53 -6.76 5.79
C ALA A 46 16.94 -7.95 6.56
N LYS A 47 17.32 -8.19 7.84
CA LYS A 47 16.69 -9.21 8.69
C LYS A 47 15.25 -8.84 9.04
N GLY A 48 15.00 -7.57 9.43
CA GLY A 48 13.67 -7.09 9.70
C GLY A 48 12.77 -7.19 8.46
N ALA A 49 13.29 -6.81 7.30
CA ALA A 49 12.57 -6.95 6.03
C ALA A 49 12.30 -8.41 5.65
N ALA A 50 13.24 -9.32 5.89
CA ALA A 50 13.06 -10.76 5.66
C ALA A 50 11.96 -11.36 6.55
N LEU A 51 11.98 -11.03 7.85
CA LEU A 51 10.95 -11.47 8.79
C LEU A 51 9.56 -10.92 8.42
N ALA A 52 9.49 -9.66 7.99
CA ALA A 52 8.26 -9.05 7.50
C ALA A 52 7.76 -9.74 6.23
N ALA A 53 8.68 -10.11 5.30
CA ALA A 53 8.34 -10.83 4.09
C ALA A 53 7.77 -12.23 4.40
N ASP A 54 8.41 -12.99 5.29
CA ASP A 54 7.95 -14.32 5.69
C ASP A 54 6.55 -14.22 6.34
N ALA A 55 6.32 -13.25 7.22
CA ALA A 55 5.02 -13.05 7.85
C ALA A 55 3.95 -12.65 6.81
N LEU A 56 4.26 -11.76 5.87
CA LEU A 56 3.33 -11.36 4.81
C LEU A 56 3.00 -12.51 3.86
N LEU A 57 4.02 -13.27 3.44
CA LEU A 57 3.82 -14.41 2.55
C LEU A 57 3.01 -15.51 3.24
N ALA A 58 3.24 -15.76 4.53
CA ALA A 58 2.41 -16.68 5.31
C ALA A 58 0.94 -16.23 5.40
N ALA A 59 0.69 -14.93 5.61
CA ALA A 59 -0.67 -14.36 5.57
C ALA A 59 -1.34 -14.52 4.19
N LEU A 60 -0.55 -14.55 3.12
CA LEU A 60 -0.98 -14.83 1.75
C LEU A 60 -1.01 -16.34 1.41
N SER A 61 -0.86 -17.22 2.41
CA SER A 61 -0.81 -18.69 2.26
C SER A 61 0.34 -19.15 1.33
N ARG A 62 1.49 -18.48 1.41
CA ARG A 62 2.73 -18.82 0.71
C ARG A 62 3.79 -19.24 1.73
N GLU A 63 4.56 -20.27 1.40
CA GLU A 63 5.68 -20.70 2.24
C GLU A 63 6.93 -19.91 1.88
N SER A 64 7.68 -19.47 2.89
CA SER A 64 8.99 -18.85 2.76
C SER A 64 9.79 -18.99 4.05
N ASP A 65 11.10 -18.80 3.97
CA ASP A 65 12.05 -18.88 5.10
C ASP A 65 13.25 -17.96 4.83
N TYR A 66 12.95 -16.73 4.42
CA TYR A 66 13.96 -15.73 4.08
C TYR A 66 14.77 -15.29 5.29
N PHE A 67 14.12 -15.19 6.44
CA PHE A 67 14.76 -14.74 7.68
C PHE A 67 15.93 -15.64 8.07
N SER A 68 15.75 -16.97 8.01
CA SER A 68 16.83 -17.90 8.35
C SER A 68 17.99 -17.90 7.34
N GLY A 69 17.74 -17.48 6.11
CA GLY A 69 18.75 -17.33 5.07
C GLY A 69 19.51 -16.00 5.12
N THR A 70 19.17 -15.10 6.04
CA THR A 70 19.77 -13.77 6.12
C THR A 70 20.99 -13.79 7.04
N VAL A 71 22.13 -13.36 6.51
CA VAL A 71 23.45 -13.37 7.18
C VAL A 71 24.07 -11.98 7.22
N SER A 72 25.02 -11.76 8.14
CA SER A 72 25.80 -10.52 8.19
C SER A 72 26.58 -10.27 6.92
N ALA A 73 26.48 -9.07 6.40
CA ALA A 73 27.27 -8.55 5.27
C ALA A 73 28.44 -7.66 5.76
N GLY A 74 28.62 -7.54 7.07
CA GLY A 74 29.62 -6.68 7.71
C GLY A 74 29.16 -5.23 7.88
N ASN A 75 30.06 -4.38 8.35
CA ASN A 75 29.78 -2.96 8.58
C ASN A 75 29.82 -2.17 7.26
N THR A 76 28.74 -2.18 6.52
CA THR A 76 28.62 -1.57 5.19
C THR A 76 27.53 -0.50 5.09
N HIS A 77 26.61 -0.47 6.06
CA HIS A 77 25.48 0.46 6.05
C HIS A 77 25.83 1.80 6.68
N ARG A 78 25.51 2.90 5.99
CA ARG A 78 25.57 4.26 6.53
C ARG A 78 24.14 4.75 6.73
N GLY A 79 23.75 4.88 8.00
CA GLY A 79 22.40 5.25 8.37
C GLY A 79 22.02 6.67 7.95
N ASP A 80 20.76 6.87 7.55
CA ASP A 80 20.21 8.16 7.13
C ASP A 80 20.24 9.21 8.27
N LEU A 81 19.90 8.80 9.49
CA LEU A 81 19.95 9.69 10.67
C LEU A 81 21.38 10.08 11.02
N TYR A 82 22.33 9.15 10.90
CA TYR A 82 23.74 9.46 11.08
C TYR A 82 24.25 10.45 10.04
N GLU A 83 23.88 10.24 8.77
CA GLU A 83 24.29 11.14 7.69
C GLU A 83 23.71 12.56 7.86
N MET A 84 22.48 12.68 8.31
CA MET A 84 21.83 13.96 8.60
C MET A 84 22.53 14.73 9.73
N LEU A 85 22.95 14.01 10.79
CA LEU A 85 23.63 14.60 11.95
C LEU A 85 25.11 14.85 11.70
N TYR A 86 25.77 13.98 10.94
CA TYR A 86 27.21 13.99 10.69
C TYR A 86 27.50 13.81 9.19
N PRO A 87 27.24 14.81 8.34
CA PRO A 87 27.37 14.67 6.87
C PRO A 87 28.79 14.27 6.41
N ALA A 88 29.84 14.66 7.17
CA ALA A 88 31.24 14.29 6.91
C ALA A 88 31.69 13.02 7.68
N GLY A 89 30.82 12.42 8.48
CA GLY A 89 31.10 11.23 9.26
C GLY A 89 31.26 10.00 8.35
N LYS A 90 32.01 9.01 8.82
CA LYS A 90 32.35 7.78 8.06
C LYS A 90 32.00 6.49 8.81
N GLU A 91 31.26 6.60 9.89
CA GLU A 91 30.89 5.42 10.66
C GLU A 91 29.86 4.61 9.87
N LEU A 92 30.06 3.30 9.90
CA LEU A 92 29.21 2.31 9.27
C LEU A 92 28.73 1.34 10.35
N GLU A 93 27.52 0.87 10.20
CA GLU A 93 26.96 -0.18 11.03
C GLU A 93 26.75 -1.48 10.26
N GLU A 94 26.50 -2.56 11.01
CA GLU A 94 26.30 -3.88 10.45
C GLU A 94 25.07 -3.91 9.56
N ASP A 95 25.25 -4.44 8.36
CA ASP A 95 24.21 -4.73 7.39
C ASP A 95 24.06 -6.24 7.21
N PHE A 96 22.99 -6.65 6.55
CA PHE A 96 22.64 -8.05 6.34
C PHE A 96 22.28 -8.27 4.87
N ALA A 97 22.43 -9.52 4.43
CA ALA A 97 22.06 -9.94 3.09
C ALA A 97 21.43 -11.33 3.10
N TYR A 98 20.51 -11.58 2.21
CA TYR A 98 19.99 -12.91 1.95
C TYR A 98 21.06 -13.71 1.19
N ALA A 99 21.68 -14.70 1.88
CA ALA A 99 22.87 -15.39 1.38
C ALA A 99 22.67 -16.21 0.09
N PRO A 100 21.50 -16.86 -0.13
CA PRO A 100 21.22 -17.49 -1.43
C PRO A 100 21.16 -16.47 -2.58
N GLY A 101 20.85 -15.18 -2.28
CA GLY A 101 20.54 -14.17 -3.28
C GLY A 101 19.14 -14.38 -3.86
N PHE A 102 18.75 -13.49 -4.76
CA PHE A 102 17.40 -13.50 -5.35
C PHE A 102 17.46 -13.91 -6.82
N SER A 103 16.38 -14.57 -7.28
CA SER A 103 16.25 -15.10 -8.65
C SER A 103 15.09 -14.38 -9.38
N PHE A 104 15.24 -13.09 -9.62
CA PHE A 104 14.31 -12.30 -10.42
C PHE A 104 15.05 -11.28 -11.30
N THR A 105 14.36 -10.72 -12.28
CA THR A 105 14.83 -9.58 -13.07
C THR A 105 13.99 -8.36 -12.75
N ALA A 106 14.58 -7.17 -12.82
CA ALA A 106 13.89 -5.92 -12.59
C ALA A 106 14.16 -4.91 -13.71
N ASN A 107 13.24 -3.98 -13.93
CA ASN A 107 13.42 -2.89 -14.89
C ASN A 107 14.45 -1.83 -14.45
N THR A 108 14.97 -1.96 -13.22
CA THR A 108 15.95 -1.01 -12.64
C THR A 108 16.71 -1.66 -11.49
N ASP A 109 17.99 -1.24 -11.30
CA ASP A 109 18.79 -1.58 -10.13
C ASP A 109 18.62 -0.57 -8.98
N ASN A 110 17.87 0.51 -9.20
CA ASN A 110 17.64 1.54 -8.19
C ASN A 110 16.43 1.17 -7.31
N PRO A 111 16.62 0.77 -6.04
CA PRO A 111 15.55 0.39 -5.14
C PRO A 111 14.64 1.56 -4.73
N ASP A 112 15.08 2.80 -4.98
CA ASP A 112 14.32 4.03 -4.68
C ASP A 112 13.50 4.54 -5.86
N ARG A 113 13.50 3.80 -6.98
CA ARG A 113 12.67 4.16 -8.13
C ARG A 113 11.19 4.19 -7.73
N VAL A 114 10.46 5.16 -8.29
CA VAL A 114 9.01 5.32 -8.00
C VAL A 114 8.24 4.07 -8.38
N THR A 115 8.55 3.48 -9.53
CA THR A 115 7.92 2.22 -9.96
C THR A 115 9.01 1.23 -10.35
N ILE A 116 8.99 0.04 -9.73
CA ILE A 116 9.84 -1.10 -10.05
C ILE A 116 8.93 -2.22 -10.53
N THR A 117 9.21 -2.77 -11.71
CA THR A 117 8.54 -3.97 -12.22
C THR A 117 9.54 -5.12 -12.23
N THR A 118 9.08 -6.29 -11.84
CA THR A 118 9.92 -7.49 -11.72
C THR A 118 9.25 -8.71 -12.33
N GLU A 119 10.09 -9.65 -12.80
CA GLU A 119 9.69 -10.95 -13.29
C GLU A 119 10.54 -12.03 -12.61
N SER A 120 9.90 -13.07 -12.10
CA SER A 120 10.54 -14.21 -11.44
C SER A 120 10.15 -15.52 -12.12
N GLY A 121 11.15 -16.34 -12.40
CA GLY A 121 10.95 -17.69 -12.94
C GLY A 121 10.56 -18.74 -11.90
N VAL A 122 10.63 -18.38 -10.61
CA VAL A 122 10.33 -19.29 -9.49
C VAL A 122 9.04 -18.92 -8.76
N GLY A 123 8.61 -17.67 -8.86
CA GLY A 123 7.39 -17.15 -8.24
C GLY A 123 6.11 -17.53 -8.99
N THR A 124 4.96 -17.26 -8.38
CA THR A 124 3.63 -17.52 -8.97
C THR A 124 2.68 -16.35 -8.74
N GLY A 125 1.74 -16.12 -9.67
CA GLY A 125 0.75 -15.05 -9.59
C GLY A 125 1.33 -13.65 -9.78
N ALA A 126 0.47 -12.65 -9.74
CA ALA A 126 0.84 -11.24 -9.90
C ALA A 126 0.68 -10.46 -8.59
N LEU A 127 1.57 -9.50 -8.34
CA LEU A 127 1.55 -8.60 -7.20
C LEU A 127 1.55 -7.15 -7.66
N LEU A 128 0.66 -6.35 -7.08
CA LEU A 128 0.79 -4.90 -7.05
C LEU A 128 1.03 -4.48 -5.59
N CYS A 129 2.20 -3.92 -5.32
CA CYS A 129 2.58 -3.48 -3.98
C CYS A 129 2.82 -1.96 -3.97
N TYR A 130 1.93 -1.24 -3.32
CA TYR A 130 2.20 0.14 -2.93
C TYR A 130 3.05 0.12 -1.68
N ARG A 131 4.14 0.88 -1.71
CA ARG A 131 5.13 0.86 -0.64
C ARG A 131 5.65 2.23 -0.32
N ASP A 132 6.06 2.43 0.90
CA ASP A 132 6.90 3.58 1.25
C ASP A 132 8.42 3.24 1.18
N SER A 133 9.23 3.97 1.92
CA SER A 133 10.69 3.74 1.93
C SER A 133 11.10 2.43 2.63
N PHE A 134 10.26 1.89 3.50
CA PHE A 134 10.51 0.59 4.15
C PHE A 134 10.44 -0.56 3.16
N GLY A 135 9.58 -0.45 2.16
CA GLY A 135 9.50 -1.41 1.06
C GLY A 135 10.78 -1.54 0.24
N ARG A 136 11.77 -0.64 0.40
CA ARG A 136 13.08 -0.75 -0.25
C ARG A 136 13.79 -2.07 0.06
N ASN A 137 13.78 -2.50 1.31
CA ASN A 137 14.40 -3.74 1.74
C ASN A 137 13.44 -4.94 1.64
N LEU A 138 12.13 -4.70 1.57
CA LEU A 138 11.10 -5.72 1.48
C LEU A 138 10.91 -6.25 0.04
N TYR A 139 10.97 -5.36 -0.98
CA TYR A 139 10.57 -5.72 -2.34
C TYR A 139 11.33 -6.92 -2.94
N PRO A 140 12.64 -7.16 -2.67
CA PRO A 140 13.33 -8.29 -3.31
C PRO A 140 12.76 -9.64 -2.93
N TYR A 141 12.33 -9.81 -1.69
CA TYR A 141 11.70 -11.03 -1.19
C TYR A 141 10.36 -11.30 -1.87
N LEU A 142 9.56 -10.24 -2.02
CA LEU A 142 8.27 -10.34 -2.70
C LEU A 142 8.47 -10.53 -4.22
N ALA A 143 9.44 -9.84 -4.82
CA ALA A 143 9.76 -9.98 -6.24
C ALA A 143 10.14 -11.41 -6.62
N GLU A 144 10.84 -12.14 -5.76
CA GLU A 144 11.14 -13.54 -5.99
C GLU A 144 9.90 -14.43 -5.87
N SER A 145 9.03 -14.13 -4.93
CA SER A 145 7.88 -14.96 -4.57
C SER A 145 6.70 -14.86 -5.56
N PHE A 146 6.65 -13.81 -6.38
CA PHE A 146 5.60 -13.61 -7.40
C PHE A 146 6.17 -13.72 -8.82
N ALA A 147 5.40 -14.32 -9.74
CA ALA A 147 5.82 -14.46 -11.14
C ALA A 147 6.03 -13.09 -11.80
N SER A 148 5.16 -12.13 -11.49
CA SER A 148 5.33 -10.72 -11.87
C SER A 148 4.93 -9.82 -10.72
N ALA A 149 5.65 -8.71 -10.53
CA ALA A 149 5.29 -7.74 -9.51
C ALA A 149 5.56 -6.31 -9.96
N GLU A 150 4.69 -5.41 -9.51
CA GLU A 150 4.89 -3.97 -9.58
C GLU A 150 4.96 -3.43 -8.15
N PHE A 151 6.03 -2.67 -7.88
CA PHE A 151 6.24 -1.96 -6.61
C PHE A 151 6.17 -0.47 -6.88
N SER A 152 5.18 0.21 -6.29
CA SER A 152 4.93 1.63 -6.53
C SER A 152 5.12 2.46 -5.25
N ARG A 153 5.83 3.58 -5.35
CA ARG A 153 5.92 4.60 -4.29
C ARG A 153 4.94 5.74 -4.49
N ARG A 154 3.99 5.58 -5.39
CA ARG A 154 2.89 6.52 -5.55
C ARG A 154 1.91 6.36 -4.40
N ASN A 155 1.29 7.46 -4.01
CA ASN A 155 0.25 7.46 -2.98
C ASN A 155 -1.17 7.49 -3.59
N GLU A 156 -1.24 7.41 -4.90
CA GLU A 156 -2.48 7.24 -5.67
C GLU A 156 -2.70 5.73 -5.83
N TYR A 157 -3.44 5.14 -4.91
CA TYR A 157 -3.66 3.69 -4.87
C TYR A 157 -4.70 3.30 -5.92
N THR A 158 -4.32 2.46 -6.88
CA THR A 158 -5.21 1.94 -7.93
C THR A 158 -4.94 0.45 -8.15
N ALA A 159 -5.97 -0.29 -8.47
CA ALA A 159 -5.86 -1.69 -8.87
C ALA A 159 -6.06 -1.90 -10.37
N ALA A 160 -6.13 -0.82 -11.16
CA ALA A 160 -6.46 -0.87 -12.59
C ALA A 160 -5.51 -1.76 -13.41
N THR A 161 -4.23 -1.84 -13.01
CA THR A 161 -3.21 -2.64 -13.70
C THR A 161 -3.08 -4.07 -13.15
N LEU A 162 -3.77 -4.39 -12.04
CA LEU A 162 -3.69 -5.69 -11.41
C LEU A 162 -4.63 -6.69 -12.10
N PRO A 163 -4.16 -7.88 -12.52
CA PRO A 163 -5.06 -8.95 -12.99
C PRO A 163 -6.11 -9.31 -11.94
N GLY A 164 -7.30 -9.78 -12.36
CA GLY A 164 -8.43 -10.04 -11.48
C GLY A 164 -8.18 -11.07 -10.36
N ASP A 165 -7.16 -11.95 -10.53
CA ASP A 165 -6.70 -12.92 -9.52
C ASP A 165 -5.38 -12.49 -8.85
N GLY A 166 -4.93 -11.25 -9.09
CA GLY A 166 -3.71 -10.70 -8.53
C GLY A 166 -3.84 -10.32 -7.06
N THR A 167 -2.71 -10.12 -6.41
CA THR A 167 -2.60 -9.70 -5.02
C THR A 167 -2.30 -8.21 -4.94
N LEU A 168 -3.08 -7.47 -4.16
CA LEU A 168 -2.81 -6.07 -3.82
C LEU A 168 -2.25 -6.01 -2.39
N VAL A 169 -1.14 -5.33 -2.23
CA VAL A 169 -0.54 -5.02 -0.92
C VAL A 169 -0.32 -3.52 -0.81
N ILE A 170 -0.68 -2.93 0.32
CA ILE A 170 -0.32 -1.56 0.69
C ILE A 170 0.56 -1.65 1.94
N GLU A 171 1.84 -1.35 1.79
CA GLU A 171 2.82 -1.34 2.88
C GLU A 171 3.08 0.11 3.29
N LEU A 172 2.82 0.43 4.55
CA LEU A 172 3.02 1.75 5.11
C LEU A 172 3.51 1.67 6.56
N VAL A 173 4.50 2.48 6.88
CA VAL A 173 4.86 2.74 8.28
C VAL A 173 3.85 3.72 8.93
N GLU A 174 3.59 3.58 10.25
CA GLU A 174 2.55 4.35 10.97
C GLU A 174 2.57 5.86 10.65
N ARG A 175 3.74 6.49 10.56
CA ARG A 175 3.87 7.92 10.24
C ARG A 175 3.35 8.32 8.86
N ASN A 176 3.17 7.35 7.96
CA ASN A 176 2.72 7.55 6.58
C ASN A 176 1.23 7.20 6.38
N LEU A 177 0.52 6.75 7.42
CA LEU A 177 -0.92 6.41 7.33
C LEU A 177 -1.78 7.59 6.85
N ARG A 178 -1.32 8.83 7.06
CA ARG A 178 -1.97 10.02 6.51
C ARG A 178 -2.16 9.97 4.99
N TYR A 179 -1.30 9.26 4.27
CA TYR A 179 -1.41 9.14 2.81
C TYR A 179 -2.66 8.39 2.37
N LEU A 180 -3.23 7.54 3.23
CA LEU A 180 -4.50 6.86 2.94
C LEU A 180 -5.68 7.84 2.85
N VAL A 181 -5.57 9.04 3.44
CA VAL A 181 -6.61 10.05 3.44
C VAL A 181 -6.25 11.32 2.64
N GLU A 182 -4.97 11.54 2.35
CA GLU A 182 -4.49 12.67 1.55
C GLU A 182 -4.65 12.44 0.04
N TYR A 183 -4.58 11.17 -0.39
CA TYR A 183 -4.60 10.78 -1.80
C TYR A 183 -5.83 9.93 -2.09
N ASP A 184 -6.72 10.47 -2.86
CA ASP A 184 -8.10 10.05 -3.01
C ASP A 184 -8.38 9.19 -4.24
N SER A 185 -7.38 8.59 -4.89
CA SER A 185 -7.63 7.89 -6.11
C SER A 185 -8.07 6.45 -5.87
N LEU A 186 -9.30 6.17 -6.22
CA LEU A 186 -9.85 4.84 -6.37
C LEU A 186 -10.15 4.62 -7.85
N ALA A 187 -9.21 4.02 -8.56
CA ALA A 187 -9.43 3.59 -9.94
C ALA A 187 -9.08 2.09 -10.06
N PRO A 188 -9.99 1.27 -10.54
CA PRO A 188 -11.39 1.58 -10.85
C PRO A 188 -12.25 1.83 -9.61
N ALA A 189 -13.29 2.63 -9.72
CA ALA A 189 -14.33 2.68 -8.70
C ALA A 189 -15.04 1.32 -8.64
N PRO A 190 -15.33 0.78 -7.44
CA PRO A 190 -15.98 -0.52 -7.31
C PRO A 190 -17.37 -0.52 -7.97
N GLU A 191 -17.63 -1.52 -8.82
CA GLU A 191 -18.97 -1.75 -9.36
C GLU A 191 -19.88 -2.37 -8.28
N ARG A 192 -21.14 -1.99 -8.29
CA ARG A 192 -22.16 -2.45 -7.33
C ARG A 192 -23.43 -2.88 -8.03
N ASP A 193 -24.28 -3.61 -7.31
CA ASP A 193 -25.58 -4.08 -7.79
C ASP A 193 -26.51 -2.88 -8.09
N ALA A 194 -27.13 -2.87 -9.25
CA ALA A 194 -28.02 -1.80 -9.70
C ALA A 194 -29.24 -1.59 -8.76
N THR A 195 -29.66 -2.63 -8.04
CA THR A 195 -30.76 -2.56 -7.07
C THR A 195 -30.51 -1.54 -5.96
N LEU A 196 -29.24 -1.23 -5.64
CA LEU A 196 -28.87 -0.21 -4.66
C LEU A 196 -29.37 1.18 -5.03
N VAL A 197 -29.39 1.50 -6.33
CA VAL A 197 -29.86 2.80 -6.83
C VAL A 197 -31.36 2.77 -7.11
N GLU A 198 -31.89 1.65 -7.59
CA GLU A 198 -33.34 1.49 -7.89
C GLU A 198 -34.22 1.61 -6.64
N THR A 199 -33.70 1.21 -5.49
CA THR A 199 -34.40 1.27 -4.20
C THR A 199 -34.13 2.52 -3.39
N ALA A 200 -33.22 3.40 -3.86
CA ALA A 200 -32.87 4.63 -3.17
C ALA A 200 -34.04 5.63 -3.17
N ALA A 201 -34.22 6.32 -2.05
CA ALA A 201 -35.17 7.41 -1.98
C ALA A 201 -34.68 8.60 -2.80
N LEU A 202 -35.57 9.20 -3.62
CA LEU A 202 -35.25 10.42 -4.34
C LEU A 202 -35.18 11.61 -3.36
N ALA A 203 -34.11 12.39 -3.44
CA ALA A 203 -33.93 13.64 -2.71
C ALA A 203 -34.04 14.83 -3.66
N ASP A 204 -34.57 15.97 -3.16
CA ASP A 204 -34.51 17.22 -3.89
C ASP A 204 -33.11 17.82 -3.77
N GLY A 205 -32.32 17.67 -4.82
CA GLY A 205 -30.95 18.21 -4.87
C GLY A 205 -30.18 17.69 -6.05
N ARG A 206 -28.97 18.17 -6.18
CA ARG A 206 -28.07 17.76 -7.26
C ARG A 206 -26.62 17.75 -6.77
N ALA A 207 -25.77 17.05 -7.52
CA ALA A 207 -24.33 17.22 -7.43
C ALA A 207 -23.83 18.07 -8.60
N VAL A 208 -22.91 18.99 -8.31
CA VAL A 208 -22.15 19.71 -9.32
C VAL A 208 -20.88 18.91 -9.57
N LEU A 209 -20.71 18.39 -10.80
CA LEU A 209 -19.59 17.56 -11.18
C LEU A 209 -18.47 18.39 -11.78
N THR A 210 -17.24 18.06 -11.40
CA THR A 210 -16.02 18.57 -12.01
C THR A 210 -15.20 17.36 -12.46
N GLU A 211 -14.77 17.39 -13.71
CA GLU A 211 -13.94 16.37 -14.34
C GLU A 211 -12.48 16.77 -14.24
N SER A 212 -11.60 15.79 -13.97
CA SER A 212 -10.14 15.93 -14.00
C SER A 212 -9.50 14.65 -14.54
N ALA A 213 -8.24 14.77 -14.97
CA ALA A 213 -7.49 13.59 -15.39
C ALA A 213 -7.32 12.61 -14.23
N GLY A 214 -7.74 11.37 -14.44
CA GLY A 214 -7.54 10.25 -13.54
C GLY A 214 -6.31 9.41 -13.90
N THR A 215 -6.29 8.17 -13.43
CA THR A 215 -5.34 7.13 -13.86
C THR A 215 -5.60 6.81 -15.33
N GLU A 216 -4.59 6.35 -16.08
CA GLU A 216 -4.72 5.95 -17.48
C GLU A 216 -5.91 4.99 -17.70
N GLY A 217 -6.81 5.36 -18.62
CA GLY A 217 -8.06 4.66 -18.89
C GLY A 217 -9.23 5.04 -17.98
N TYR A 218 -9.06 6.03 -17.09
CA TYR A 218 -10.09 6.48 -16.16
C TYR A 218 -10.11 8.00 -16.03
N THR A 219 -11.33 8.54 -15.93
CA THR A 219 -11.58 9.95 -15.60
C THR A 219 -12.01 10.08 -14.16
N LEU A 220 -11.40 11.01 -13.42
CA LEU A 220 -11.78 11.33 -12.04
C LEU A 220 -12.85 12.43 -12.03
N PHE A 221 -13.98 12.11 -11.43
CA PHE A 221 -15.07 13.07 -11.19
C PHE A 221 -15.10 13.44 -9.71
N SER A 222 -15.19 14.73 -9.43
CA SER A 222 -15.48 15.26 -8.10
C SER A 222 -16.88 15.86 -8.11
N GLY A 223 -17.74 15.41 -7.21
CA GLY A 223 -19.09 15.93 -7.04
C GLY A 223 -19.17 16.80 -5.79
N THR A 224 -19.80 17.99 -5.89
CA THR A 224 -20.13 18.84 -4.74
C THR A 224 -21.63 18.88 -4.56
N TRP A 225 -22.12 18.74 -3.33
CA TRP A 225 -23.56 18.75 -3.03
C TRP A 225 -24.18 20.14 -3.19
N ASP A 226 -25.34 20.21 -3.86
CA ASP A 226 -26.15 21.41 -3.99
C ASP A 226 -27.59 21.07 -3.61
N GLY A 227 -28.03 21.55 -2.46
CA GLY A 227 -29.36 21.29 -1.89
C GLY A 227 -29.55 19.94 -1.21
N VAL A 228 -28.46 19.14 -1.07
CA VAL A 228 -28.46 17.85 -0.36
C VAL A 228 -27.52 17.94 0.84
N THR A 229 -27.95 17.38 1.97
CA THR A 229 -27.09 17.17 3.14
C THR A 229 -27.14 15.68 3.46
N PRO A 230 -26.19 14.86 2.95
CA PRO A 230 -26.12 13.47 3.33
C PRO A 230 -25.74 13.36 4.81
N ASP A 231 -26.16 12.28 5.46
CA ASP A 231 -25.64 11.96 6.79
C ASP A 231 -24.22 11.33 6.66
N ASP A 232 -23.47 11.33 7.76
CA ASP A 232 -22.08 10.86 7.77
C ASP A 232 -21.93 9.34 7.51
N ALA A 233 -23.03 8.60 7.51
CA ALA A 233 -23.05 7.15 7.25
C ALA A 233 -23.52 6.80 5.84
N SER A 234 -23.83 7.80 4.99
CA SER A 234 -24.36 7.55 3.65
C SER A 234 -23.26 7.05 2.71
N ASN A 235 -23.50 5.90 2.08
CA ASN A 235 -22.73 5.50 0.90
C ASN A 235 -23.18 6.35 -0.29
N VAL A 236 -22.26 6.63 -1.19
CA VAL A 236 -22.52 7.36 -2.43
C VAL A 236 -22.35 6.43 -3.62
N TYR A 237 -23.37 6.37 -4.46
CA TYR A 237 -23.33 5.58 -5.69
C TYR A 237 -23.55 6.47 -6.90
N VAL A 238 -22.80 6.21 -7.96
CA VAL A 238 -22.90 6.91 -9.25
C VAL A 238 -23.33 5.91 -10.30
N LEU A 239 -24.43 6.20 -10.98
CA LEU A 239 -24.89 5.44 -12.14
C LEU A 239 -24.32 6.10 -13.40
N SER A 240 -23.48 5.38 -14.15
CA SER A 240 -22.94 5.81 -15.45
C SER A 240 -23.06 4.66 -16.42
N ASP A 241 -23.63 4.94 -17.61
CA ASP A 241 -23.81 3.97 -18.71
C ASP A 241 -24.46 2.64 -18.30
N GLY A 242 -25.34 2.67 -17.29
CA GLY A 242 -26.05 1.51 -16.80
C GLY A 242 -25.28 0.69 -15.76
N VAL A 243 -24.08 1.11 -15.37
CA VAL A 243 -23.27 0.50 -14.32
C VAL A 243 -23.30 1.40 -13.07
N VAL A 244 -23.46 0.79 -11.92
CA VAL A 244 -23.41 1.46 -10.60
C VAL A 244 -22.02 1.36 -10.02
N TYR A 245 -21.42 2.50 -9.73
CA TYR A 245 -20.11 2.63 -9.12
C TYR A 245 -20.20 3.18 -7.70
N GLU A 246 -19.42 2.65 -6.78
CA GLU A 246 -19.29 3.22 -5.45
C GLU A 246 -18.29 4.37 -5.46
N ALA A 247 -18.75 5.53 -5.03
CA ALA A 247 -17.94 6.72 -4.90
C ALA A 247 -17.40 6.86 -3.46
N VAL A 248 -16.29 7.56 -3.32
CA VAL A 248 -15.74 7.89 -2.00
C VAL A 248 -16.41 9.16 -1.49
N PRO A 249 -17.15 9.09 -0.37
CA PRO A 249 -17.80 10.26 0.22
C PRO A 249 -16.75 11.26 0.75
N ARG A 250 -17.13 12.54 0.69
CA ARG A 250 -16.38 13.69 1.22
C ARG A 250 -17.33 14.55 2.04
N PRO A 251 -16.81 15.38 2.98
CA PRO A 251 -17.67 16.23 3.81
C PRO A 251 -18.62 17.13 3.02
N ASP A 252 -18.20 17.58 1.84
CA ASP A 252 -18.94 18.48 0.97
C ASP A 252 -19.33 17.86 -0.38
N GLY A 253 -19.07 16.55 -0.56
CA GLY A 253 -19.34 15.90 -1.84
C GLY A 253 -18.87 14.45 -1.91
N PHE A 254 -18.28 14.09 -3.05
CA PHE A 254 -17.71 12.76 -3.30
C PHE A 254 -16.67 12.80 -4.43
N ILE A 255 -15.90 11.75 -4.55
CA ILE A 255 -15.06 11.47 -5.74
C ILE A 255 -15.36 10.08 -6.27
N VAL A 256 -15.24 9.93 -7.59
CA VAL A 256 -15.39 8.65 -8.28
C VAL A 256 -14.50 8.60 -9.52
N SER A 257 -13.84 7.48 -9.76
CA SER A 257 -13.03 7.23 -10.94
C SER A 257 -13.78 6.29 -11.88
N LEU A 258 -14.22 6.81 -13.03
CA LEU A 258 -15.00 6.07 -14.00
C LEU A 258 -14.14 5.72 -15.22
N PRO A 259 -14.40 4.58 -15.89
CA PRO A 259 -13.75 4.25 -17.16
C PRO A 259 -13.94 5.35 -18.20
N ASP A 260 -12.91 5.60 -18.99
CA ASP A 260 -13.02 6.46 -20.18
C ASP A 260 -13.98 5.82 -21.18
N GLY A 261 -14.91 6.63 -21.70
CA GLY A 261 -15.94 6.15 -22.64
C GLY A 261 -15.42 5.86 -24.05
#